data_79a4b25085bf2fe8bd26784a74f3d7d3
#
_entry.id   79a4b25085bf2fe8bd26784a74f3d7d3
#
_cell.length_a   1.000
_cell.length_b   1.000
_cell.length_c   1.000
_cell.angle_alpha   90.00
_cell.angle_beta   90.00
_cell.angle_gamma   90.00
#
_symmetry.space_group_name_H-M   'P 1'
#
loop_
_entity.id
_entity.type
_entity.pdbx_description
1 polymer ?
#
loop_
_entity_poly.entity_id
_entity_poly.type
_entity_poly.pdbx_seq_one_letter_code
_entity_poly.pdbx_strand_id
1 'polypeptide(L)'
;NLKQLTLYAFSQENWKRPKREINLLMKLLKEFLIKERKEIEENNIRLTAIGRIDGLPEDIQRELAISIEESKYNTGMVLCLALNYGGRSEIVDAAKEEITEETFKNFLYTSEMPDPDLLIRTGGEMRVSNFLLWEISYTEIWVTPICWPEFRKEHLEEAIKDYAHRERRFGGLRE
;
A
#
# COMPACT_ATOMS: atom_id res chain seq x y z
N ASN A 1 -3.35 -2.69 -18.04
CA ASN A 1 -4.29 -2.71 -16.91
C ASN A 1 -3.51 -2.82 -15.60
N LEU A 2 -3.73 -1.88 -14.66
CA LEU A 2 -3.18 -1.95 -13.31
C LEU A 2 -3.85 -3.12 -12.57
N LYS A 3 -3.04 -4.05 -12.07
CA LYS A 3 -3.56 -5.23 -11.33
C LYS A 3 -3.76 -4.92 -9.85
N GLN A 4 -2.83 -4.18 -9.27
CA GLN A 4 -2.85 -3.82 -7.85
C GLN A 4 -2.30 -2.43 -7.63
N LEU A 5 -2.92 -1.70 -6.70
CA LEU A 5 -2.46 -0.43 -6.16
C LEU A 5 -2.39 -0.54 -4.64
N THR A 6 -1.21 -0.37 -4.05
CA THR A 6 -1.04 -0.30 -2.60
C THR A 6 -0.80 1.14 -2.17
N LEU A 7 -1.63 1.65 -1.28
CA LEU A 7 -1.54 3.00 -0.74
C LEU A 7 -1.01 2.97 0.70
N TYR A 8 0.07 3.71 0.96
CA TYR A 8 0.57 3.92 2.33
C TYR A 8 -0.30 4.96 3.04
N ALA A 9 -1.45 4.54 3.53
CA ALA A 9 -2.47 5.44 4.07
C ALA A 9 -2.19 5.88 5.51
N PHE A 10 -1.62 4.99 6.36
CA PHE A 10 -1.26 5.33 7.74
C PHE A 10 -0.10 4.48 8.23
N SER A 11 1.07 5.12 8.48
CA SER A 11 2.24 4.41 9.00
C SER A 11 2.22 4.31 10.53
N GLN A 12 2.97 3.35 11.09
CA GLN A 12 3.15 3.24 12.54
C GLN A 12 3.78 4.49 13.14
N GLU A 13 4.67 5.15 12.42
CA GLU A 13 5.30 6.38 12.86
C GLU A 13 4.32 7.55 13.00
N ASN A 14 3.17 7.49 12.31
CA ASN A 14 2.13 8.53 12.39
C ASN A 14 1.49 8.61 13.78
N TRP A 15 1.54 7.58 14.60
CA TRP A 15 1.09 7.63 16.00
C TRP A 15 1.86 8.63 16.86
N LYS A 16 3.06 9.07 16.43
CA LYS A 16 3.86 10.10 17.11
C LYS A 16 3.36 11.51 16.84
N ARG A 17 2.43 11.70 15.90
CA ARG A 17 1.85 13.00 15.56
C ARG A 17 0.92 13.52 16.67
N PRO A 18 0.63 14.83 16.71
CA PRO A 18 -0.33 15.37 17.65
C PRO A 18 -1.68 14.65 17.59
N LYS A 19 -2.30 14.37 18.74
CA LYS A 19 -3.60 13.64 18.82
C LYS A 19 -4.68 14.23 17.93
N ARG A 20 -4.72 15.57 17.80
CA ARG A 20 -5.68 16.26 16.92
C ARG A 20 -5.53 15.85 15.46
N GLU A 21 -4.30 15.71 14.98
CA GLU A 21 -3.99 15.29 13.62
C GLU A 21 -4.34 13.82 13.40
N ILE A 22 -3.99 12.95 14.35
CA ILE A 22 -4.37 11.54 14.33
C ILE A 22 -5.88 11.37 14.25
N ASN A 23 -6.62 12.07 15.09
CA ASN A 23 -8.08 12.00 15.09
C ASN A 23 -8.69 12.48 13.77
N LEU A 24 -8.10 13.50 13.15
CA LEU A 24 -8.53 13.97 11.83
C LEU A 24 -8.26 12.90 10.75
N LEU A 25 -7.08 12.29 10.76
CA LEU A 25 -6.73 11.23 9.80
C LEU A 25 -7.65 10.01 9.94
N MET A 26 -7.94 9.58 11.18
CA MET A 26 -8.88 8.48 11.44
C MET A 26 -10.30 8.83 10.97
N LYS A 27 -10.75 10.06 11.21
CA LYS A 27 -12.04 10.53 10.71
C LYS A 27 -12.10 10.50 9.18
N LEU A 28 -11.07 11.00 8.49
CA LEU A 28 -10.99 10.98 7.02
C LEU A 28 -10.95 9.55 6.48
N LEU A 29 -10.21 8.65 7.12
CA LEU A 29 -10.19 7.24 6.75
C LEU A 29 -11.57 6.61 6.87
N LYS A 30 -12.28 6.85 7.99
CA LYS A 30 -13.64 6.36 8.18
C LYS A 30 -14.60 6.89 7.11
N GLU A 31 -14.54 8.19 6.83
CA GLU A 31 -15.36 8.81 5.78
C GLU A 31 -15.08 8.20 4.41
N PHE A 32 -13.81 7.96 4.08
CA PHE A 32 -13.42 7.26 2.87
C PHE A 32 -14.04 5.86 2.80
N LEU A 33 -13.82 5.02 3.83
CA LEU A 33 -14.32 3.64 3.88
C LEU A 33 -15.85 3.55 3.70
N ILE A 34 -16.60 4.56 4.12
CA ILE A 34 -18.06 4.60 3.99
C ILE A 34 -18.48 5.14 2.62
N LYS A 35 -17.91 6.27 2.21
CA LYS A 35 -18.38 6.99 1.01
C LYS A 35 -17.99 6.30 -0.29
N GLU A 36 -16.80 5.71 -0.33
CA GLU A 36 -16.24 5.14 -1.56
C GLU A 36 -16.70 3.69 -1.82
N ARG A 37 -17.46 3.06 -0.91
CA ARG A 37 -17.93 1.66 -1.10
C ARG A 37 -18.67 1.46 -2.42
N LYS A 38 -19.57 2.37 -2.72
CA LYS A 38 -20.35 2.29 -3.96
C LYS A 38 -19.45 2.39 -5.19
N GLU A 39 -18.48 3.29 -5.20
CA GLU A 39 -17.54 3.44 -6.30
C GLU A 39 -16.60 2.23 -6.43
N ILE A 40 -16.16 1.66 -5.30
CA ILE A 40 -15.37 0.42 -5.25
C ILE A 40 -16.15 -0.74 -5.91
N GLU A 41 -17.42 -0.90 -5.59
CA GLU A 41 -18.29 -1.92 -6.16
C GLU A 41 -18.55 -1.69 -7.65
N GLU A 42 -18.98 -0.48 -8.05
CA GLU A 42 -19.29 -0.12 -9.43
C GLU A 42 -18.08 -0.27 -10.37
N ASN A 43 -16.87 -0.08 -9.87
CA ASN A 43 -15.62 -0.25 -10.63
C ASN A 43 -15.01 -1.65 -10.50
N ASN A 44 -15.71 -2.59 -9.87
CA ASN A 44 -15.24 -3.97 -9.67
C ASN A 44 -13.85 -4.03 -8.98
N ILE A 45 -13.61 -3.14 -8.00
CA ILE A 45 -12.36 -3.07 -7.25
C ILE A 45 -12.47 -3.97 -6.03
N ARG A 46 -11.45 -4.80 -5.78
CA ARG A 46 -11.32 -5.60 -4.56
C ARG A 46 -10.51 -4.83 -3.53
N LEU A 47 -11.12 -4.47 -2.40
CA LEU A 47 -10.43 -3.81 -1.30
C LEU A 47 -9.74 -4.83 -0.40
N THR A 48 -8.50 -4.54 -0.01
CA THR A 48 -7.72 -5.29 0.98
C THR A 48 -6.98 -4.34 1.91
N ALA A 49 -6.43 -4.85 3.01
CA ALA A 49 -5.60 -4.05 3.90
C ALA A 49 -4.45 -4.89 4.46
N ILE A 50 -3.31 -4.22 4.73
CA ILE A 50 -2.13 -4.80 5.39
C ILE A 50 -1.71 -3.94 6.58
N GLY A 51 -1.00 -4.52 7.52
CA GLY A 51 -0.51 -3.88 8.74
C GLY A 51 -1.20 -4.38 10.01
N ARG A 52 -0.91 -3.74 11.13
CA ARG A 52 -1.48 -4.09 12.43
C ARG A 52 -2.85 -3.45 12.62
N ILE A 53 -3.85 -4.04 11.97
CA ILE A 53 -5.23 -3.52 11.89
C ILE A 53 -5.88 -3.47 13.27
N ASP A 54 -5.57 -4.43 14.14
CA ASP A 54 -6.03 -4.53 15.53
C ASP A 54 -5.64 -3.33 16.39
N GLY A 55 -4.58 -2.61 16.03
CA GLY A 55 -4.15 -1.37 16.69
C GLY A 55 -4.91 -0.10 16.26
N LEU A 56 -5.83 -0.19 15.30
CA LEU A 56 -6.70 0.93 14.89
C LEU A 56 -7.91 1.07 15.82
N PRO A 57 -8.58 2.25 15.86
CA PRO A 57 -9.86 2.41 16.55
C PRO A 57 -10.90 1.39 16.08
N GLU A 58 -11.70 0.84 17.01
CA GLU A 58 -12.67 -0.22 16.73
C GLU A 58 -13.69 0.15 15.63
N ASP A 59 -14.08 1.41 15.56
CA ASP A 59 -15.01 1.89 14.55
C ASP A 59 -14.38 1.90 13.15
N ILE A 60 -13.06 2.12 13.03
CA ILE A 60 -12.31 2.00 11.78
C ILE A 60 -12.17 0.53 11.39
N GLN A 61 -11.81 -0.35 12.34
CA GLN A 61 -11.70 -1.79 12.10
C GLN A 61 -13.01 -2.36 11.55
N ARG A 62 -14.14 -1.95 12.14
CA ARG A 62 -15.48 -2.40 11.70
C ARG A 62 -15.80 -1.92 10.28
N GLU A 63 -15.61 -0.63 9.97
CA GLU A 63 -15.89 -0.10 8.63
C GLU A 63 -14.97 -0.71 7.56
N LEU A 64 -13.71 -0.96 7.91
CA LEU A 64 -12.76 -1.63 7.05
C LEU A 64 -13.19 -3.08 6.76
N ALA A 65 -13.56 -3.83 7.79
CA ALA A 65 -14.03 -5.21 7.64
C ALA A 65 -15.29 -5.29 6.75
N ILE A 66 -16.25 -4.36 6.91
CA ILE A 66 -17.44 -4.28 6.05
C ILE A 66 -17.03 -4.04 4.59
N SER A 67 -16.17 -3.04 4.35
CA SER A 67 -15.76 -2.69 2.97
C SER A 67 -14.98 -3.83 2.28
N ILE A 68 -14.14 -4.56 3.02
CA ILE A 68 -13.43 -5.73 2.52
C ILE A 68 -14.42 -6.86 2.17
N GLU A 69 -15.36 -7.15 3.07
CA GLU A 69 -16.37 -8.22 2.88
C GLU A 69 -17.28 -7.93 1.70
N GLU A 70 -17.76 -6.70 1.54
CA GLU A 70 -18.61 -6.30 0.42
C GLU A 70 -17.90 -6.43 -0.93
N SER A 71 -16.60 -6.10 -1.00
CA SER A 71 -15.81 -6.14 -2.26
C SER A 71 -15.07 -7.45 -2.53
N LYS A 72 -15.17 -8.45 -1.66
CA LYS A 72 -14.33 -9.68 -1.72
C LYS A 72 -14.47 -10.49 -3.01
N TYR A 73 -15.61 -10.42 -3.67
CA TYR A 73 -15.87 -11.14 -4.92
C TYR A 73 -15.55 -10.31 -6.17
N ASN A 74 -15.15 -9.07 -6.02
CA ASN A 74 -14.72 -8.23 -7.13
C ASN A 74 -13.43 -8.78 -7.75
N THR A 75 -13.39 -8.81 -9.08
CA THR A 75 -12.34 -9.47 -9.87
C THR A 75 -11.45 -8.51 -10.64
N GLY A 76 -11.67 -7.21 -10.49
CA GLY A 76 -10.88 -6.15 -11.11
C GLY A 76 -9.58 -5.87 -10.37
N MET A 77 -9.20 -4.59 -10.33
CA MET A 77 -7.99 -4.15 -9.63
C MET A 77 -8.09 -4.39 -8.11
N VAL A 78 -7.00 -4.83 -7.51
CA VAL A 78 -6.89 -4.86 -6.04
C VAL A 78 -6.42 -3.49 -5.53
N LEU A 79 -7.20 -2.87 -4.65
CA LEU A 79 -6.79 -1.70 -3.87
C LEU A 79 -6.40 -2.15 -2.46
N CYS A 80 -5.13 -2.04 -2.13
CA CYS A 80 -4.61 -2.39 -0.81
C CYS A 80 -4.31 -1.13 0.01
N LEU A 81 -4.87 -1.05 1.22
CA LEU A 81 -4.56 0.02 2.16
C LEU A 81 -3.54 -0.47 3.20
N ALA A 82 -2.32 0.11 3.19
CA ALA A 82 -1.35 -0.10 4.25
C ALA A 82 -1.68 0.82 5.43
N LEU A 83 -2.24 0.22 6.51
CA LEU A 83 -2.78 0.90 7.68
C LEU A 83 -2.07 0.44 8.94
N ASN A 84 -1.65 1.38 9.80
CA ASN A 84 -0.82 1.08 10.97
C ASN A 84 0.35 0.14 10.59
N TYR A 85 0.91 0.41 9.40
CA TYR A 85 1.90 -0.42 8.74
C TYR A 85 3.31 0.11 8.97
N GLY A 86 4.29 -0.80 8.96
CA GLY A 86 5.71 -0.50 8.93
C GLY A 86 6.49 -1.74 8.51
N GLY A 87 7.33 -1.65 7.46
CA GLY A 87 8.05 -2.81 6.92
C GLY A 87 8.97 -3.50 7.93
N ARG A 88 9.59 -2.75 8.86
CA ARG A 88 10.37 -3.37 9.94
C ARG A 88 9.52 -4.22 10.86
N SER A 89 8.30 -3.77 11.17
CA SER A 89 7.38 -4.52 12.03
C SER A 89 6.84 -5.75 11.31
N GLU A 90 6.54 -5.64 10.04
CA GLU A 90 6.15 -6.76 9.18
C GLU A 90 7.21 -7.85 9.17
N ILE A 91 8.48 -7.49 8.91
CA ILE A 91 9.61 -8.41 8.95
C ILE A 91 9.76 -9.09 10.31
N VAL A 92 9.64 -8.34 11.41
CA VAL A 92 9.72 -8.87 12.78
C VAL A 92 8.54 -9.79 13.10
N ASP A 93 7.33 -9.45 12.63
CA ASP A 93 6.15 -10.30 12.84
C ASP A 93 6.25 -11.60 12.03
N ALA A 94 6.76 -11.55 10.81
CA ALA A 94 7.03 -12.72 9.99
C ALA A 94 8.15 -13.62 10.58
N ALA A 95 9.17 -13.02 11.18
CA ALA A 95 10.33 -13.74 11.74
C ALA A 95 10.05 -14.51 13.06
N LYS A 96 8.80 -14.59 13.50
CA LYS A 96 8.40 -15.41 14.67
C LYS A 96 8.32 -16.91 14.35
N GLU A 97 8.30 -17.25 13.07
CA GLU A 97 8.23 -18.62 12.56
C GLU A 97 9.63 -19.14 12.16
N GLU A 98 9.77 -20.45 11.96
CA GLU A 98 10.99 -21.05 11.41
C GLU A 98 11.02 -20.81 9.89
N ILE A 99 11.90 -19.91 9.43
CA ILE A 99 11.89 -19.36 8.07
C ILE A 99 13.21 -19.58 7.32
N THR A 100 13.10 -19.76 5.99
CA THR A 100 14.18 -19.63 5.02
C THR A 100 13.91 -18.43 4.12
N GLU A 101 14.86 -18.02 3.27
CA GLU A 101 14.63 -16.94 2.31
C GLU A 101 13.45 -17.27 1.36
N GLU A 102 13.34 -18.54 0.92
CA GLU A 102 12.27 -18.99 0.03
C GLU A 102 10.89 -18.98 0.70
N THR A 103 10.82 -19.28 2.00
CA THR A 103 9.54 -19.35 2.73
C THR A 103 9.15 -18.04 3.38
N PHE A 104 10.07 -17.09 3.55
CA PHE A 104 9.85 -15.85 4.28
C PHE A 104 8.67 -15.04 3.75
N LYS A 105 8.52 -14.96 2.42
CA LYS A 105 7.40 -14.26 1.79
C LYS A 105 6.04 -14.74 2.25
N ASN A 106 5.89 -16.03 2.58
CA ASN A 106 4.63 -16.62 3.01
C ASN A 106 4.15 -16.10 4.38
N PHE A 107 5.04 -15.48 5.16
CA PHE A 107 4.76 -14.94 6.49
C PHE A 107 4.64 -13.41 6.50
N LEU A 108 4.88 -12.75 5.39
CA LEU A 108 4.66 -11.31 5.25
C LEU A 108 3.17 -10.99 5.14
N TYR A 109 2.78 -9.79 5.51
CA TYR A 109 1.40 -9.30 5.32
C TYR A 109 0.99 -9.27 3.84
N THR A 110 1.98 -9.24 2.95
CA THR A 110 1.88 -9.18 1.49
C THR A 110 1.99 -10.56 0.82
N SER A 111 1.89 -11.67 1.59
CA SER A 111 2.09 -13.05 1.08
C SER A 111 1.29 -13.38 -0.19
N GLU A 112 0.05 -12.91 -0.26
CA GLU A 112 -0.86 -13.11 -1.41
C GLU A 112 -0.68 -12.08 -2.54
N MET A 113 0.28 -11.15 -2.41
CA MET A 113 0.48 -10.05 -3.33
C MET A 113 1.73 -10.24 -4.19
N PRO A 114 1.71 -9.79 -5.46
CA PRO A 114 2.94 -9.68 -6.25
C PRO A 114 3.83 -8.58 -5.69
N ASP A 115 5.15 -8.72 -5.87
CA ASP A 115 6.07 -7.64 -5.60
C ASP A 115 5.78 -6.46 -6.53
N PRO A 116 5.87 -5.21 -6.04
CA PRO A 116 5.53 -4.03 -6.82
C PRO A 116 6.55 -3.78 -7.93
N ASP A 117 6.06 -3.44 -9.11
CA ASP A 117 6.91 -3.05 -10.24
C ASP A 117 7.38 -1.61 -10.15
N LEU A 118 6.54 -0.72 -9.59
CA LEU A 118 6.77 0.72 -9.52
C LEU A 118 6.39 1.27 -8.14
N LEU A 119 7.33 1.94 -7.49
CA LEU A 119 7.13 2.75 -6.28
C LEU A 119 7.06 4.23 -6.68
N ILE A 120 5.93 4.87 -6.42
CA ILE A 120 5.74 6.30 -6.63
C ILE A 120 5.90 7.03 -5.30
N ARG A 121 6.87 7.94 -5.23
CA ARG A 121 7.08 8.82 -4.08
C ARG A 121 6.68 10.25 -4.42
N THR A 122 5.64 10.74 -3.74
CA THR A 122 5.16 12.13 -3.84
C THR A 122 5.86 13.04 -2.82
N GLY A 123 5.79 14.37 -3.02
CA GLY A 123 6.33 15.37 -2.10
C GLY A 123 7.83 15.61 -2.22
N GLY A 124 8.49 15.15 -3.30
CA GLY A 124 9.91 15.41 -3.59
C GLY A 124 10.92 14.71 -2.68
N GLU A 125 10.46 13.82 -1.81
CA GLU A 125 11.31 13.16 -0.82
C GLU A 125 11.90 11.86 -1.36
N MET A 126 13.22 11.68 -1.22
CA MET A 126 13.96 10.53 -1.76
C MET A 126 14.21 9.47 -0.68
N ARG A 127 13.13 8.97 -0.09
CA ARG A 127 13.17 7.91 0.94
C ARG A 127 11.91 7.06 0.90
N VAL A 128 12.02 5.78 1.26
CA VAL A 128 10.90 4.82 1.28
C VAL A 128 10.09 4.85 2.58
N SER A 129 10.62 5.48 3.63
CA SER A 129 9.93 5.70 4.91
C SER A 129 9.32 4.43 5.50
N ASN A 130 10.09 3.34 5.58
CA ASN A 130 9.68 2.07 6.16
C ASN A 130 8.51 1.38 5.41
N PHE A 131 8.35 1.65 4.11
CA PHE A 131 7.28 1.09 3.29
C PHE A 131 7.77 -0.08 2.45
N LEU A 132 7.12 -1.25 2.56
CA LEU A 132 7.31 -2.46 1.77
C LEU A 132 8.80 -2.85 1.59
N LEU A 133 9.58 -2.89 2.72
CA LEU A 133 11.05 -2.99 2.67
C LEU A 133 11.56 -4.26 1.99
N TRP A 134 10.85 -5.37 2.14
CA TRP A 134 11.20 -6.63 1.49
C TRP A 134 10.81 -6.61 0.01
N GLU A 135 9.59 -6.21 -0.26
CA GLU A 135 8.96 -6.32 -1.56
C GLU A 135 9.55 -5.38 -2.61
N ILE A 136 10.09 -4.21 -2.17
CA ILE A 136 10.66 -3.20 -3.08
C ILE A 136 12.10 -3.45 -3.47
N SER A 137 12.67 -4.62 -3.14
CA SER A 137 14.09 -4.95 -3.39
C SER A 137 14.51 -4.75 -4.86
N TYR A 138 13.61 -4.94 -5.81
CA TYR A 138 13.84 -4.79 -7.25
C TYR A 138 12.85 -3.83 -7.93
N THR A 139 12.17 -3.02 -7.15
CA THR A 139 11.13 -2.08 -7.61
C THR A 139 11.76 -0.83 -8.24
N GLU A 140 11.26 -0.41 -9.38
CA GLU A 140 11.60 0.89 -9.97
C GLU A 140 11.01 2.03 -9.14
N ILE A 141 11.78 3.10 -8.92
CA ILE A 141 11.34 4.25 -8.10
C ILE A 141 11.12 5.47 -8.99
N TRP A 142 9.95 6.08 -8.87
CA TRP A 142 9.61 7.35 -9.48
C TRP A 142 9.28 8.39 -8.41
N VAL A 143 9.97 9.54 -8.44
CA VAL A 143 9.82 10.60 -7.44
C VAL A 143 9.24 11.84 -8.10
N THR A 144 8.23 12.45 -7.49
CA THR A 144 7.63 13.71 -7.96
C THR A 144 7.54 14.74 -6.84
N PRO A 145 7.79 16.03 -7.11
CA PRO A 145 7.58 17.10 -6.13
C PRO A 145 6.09 17.34 -5.79
N ILE A 146 5.17 16.82 -6.59
CA ILE A 146 3.73 16.94 -6.37
C ILE A 146 3.37 16.28 -5.03
N CYS A 147 2.68 17.00 -4.15
CA CYS A 147 2.18 16.46 -2.89
C CYS A 147 0.96 15.55 -3.11
N TRP A 148 0.75 14.57 -2.22
CA TRP A 148 -0.33 13.59 -2.37
C TRP A 148 -1.72 14.22 -2.58
N PRO A 149 -2.14 15.29 -1.89
CA PRO A 149 -3.44 15.91 -2.13
C PRO A 149 -3.63 16.51 -3.54
N GLU A 150 -2.52 16.74 -4.26
CA GLU A 150 -2.51 17.29 -5.62
C GLU A 150 -2.20 16.23 -6.69
N PHE A 151 -1.88 15.01 -6.27
CA PHE A 151 -1.60 13.91 -7.18
C PHE A 151 -2.88 13.47 -7.89
N ARG A 152 -2.85 13.39 -9.23
CA ARG A 152 -4.01 13.09 -10.10
C ARG A 152 -3.64 12.01 -11.09
N LYS A 153 -4.64 11.59 -11.85
CA LYS A 153 -4.53 10.57 -12.91
C LYS A 153 -3.38 10.86 -13.88
N GLU A 154 -3.21 12.11 -14.27
CA GLU A 154 -2.18 12.54 -15.23
C GLU A 154 -0.77 12.23 -14.70
N HIS A 155 -0.53 12.43 -13.40
CA HIS A 155 0.75 12.15 -12.75
C HIS A 155 1.01 10.63 -12.66
N LEU A 156 -0.04 9.83 -12.42
CA LEU A 156 0.07 8.37 -12.45
C LEU A 156 0.41 7.87 -13.87
N GLU A 157 -0.25 8.43 -14.88
CA GLU A 157 0.03 8.10 -16.28
C GLU A 157 1.46 8.48 -16.70
N GLU A 158 1.98 9.59 -16.20
CA GLU A 158 3.37 10.03 -16.41
C GLU A 158 4.34 9.01 -15.78
N ALA A 159 4.12 8.63 -14.52
CA ALA A 159 4.93 7.63 -13.84
C ALA A 159 4.94 6.27 -14.55
N ILE A 160 3.77 5.82 -15.03
CA ILE A 160 3.65 4.56 -15.80
C ILE A 160 4.35 4.67 -17.16
N LYS A 161 4.26 5.81 -17.85
CA LYS A 161 4.97 6.03 -19.11
C LYS A 161 6.48 6.03 -18.91
N ASP A 162 6.98 6.70 -17.86
CA ASP A 162 8.40 6.68 -17.53
C ASP A 162 8.87 5.25 -17.23
N TYR A 163 8.14 4.51 -16.39
CA TYR A 163 8.41 3.11 -16.10
C TYR A 163 8.47 2.24 -17.38
N ALA A 164 7.56 2.43 -18.31
CA ALA A 164 7.52 1.65 -19.56
C ALA A 164 8.75 1.84 -20.47
N HIS A 165 9.50 2.93 -20.29
CA HIS A 165 10.75 3.18 -21.02
C HIS A 165 12.00 2.67 -20.30
N ARG A 166 11.88 2.17 -19.06
CA ARG A 166 13.00 1.67 -18.28
C ARG A 166 13.32 0.24 -18.63
N GLU A 167 14.59 -0.11 -18.56
CA GLU A 167 15.09 -1.47 -18.76
C GLU A 167 15.37 -2.12 -17.40
N ARG A 168 14.64 -3.20 -17.07
CA ARG A 168 14.81 -3.96 -15.84
C ARG A 168 15.75 -5.15 -16.10
N ARG A 169 16.88 -5.21 -15.39
CA ARG A 169 17.93 -6.22 -15.62
C ARG A 169 18.00 -7.31 -14.55
N PHE A 170 17.44 -7.10 -13.37
CA PHE A 170 17.46 -8.04 -12.24
C PHE A 170 18.84 -8.66 -11.97
N GLY A 171 19.93 -7.88 -12.17
CA GLY A 171 21.31 -8.34 -12.01
C GLY A 171 21.89 -9.12 -13.20
N GLY A 172 21.11 -9.34 -14.27
CA GLY A 172 21.56 -10.03 -15.48
C GLY A 172 22.30 -9.12 -16.48
N LEU A 173 23.05 -9.74 -17.39
CA LEU A 173 23.64 -9.07 -18.56
C LEU A 173 22.65 -9.12 -19.74
N ARG A 174 22.80 -8.21 -20.71
CA ARG A 174 22.13 -8.35 -22.01
C ARG A 174 22.68 -9.60 -22.71
N GLU A 175 21.80 -10.46 -23.18
CA GLU A 175 22.11 -11.39 -24.27
C GLU A 175 22.15 -10.65 -25.62
#